data_3da7ab53c3f4dcb5772b7be60f839319
#
_entry.id   3da7ab53c3f4dcb5772b7be60f839319
#
_cell.length_a   1.000
_cell.length_b   1.000
_cell.length_c   1.000
_cell.angle_alpha   90.00
_cell.angle_beta   90.00
_cell.angle_gamma   90.00
#
_symmetry.space_group_name_H-M   'P 1'
#
loop_
_entity.id
_entity.type
_entity.pdbx_description
1 polymer ?
#
loop_
_entity_poly.entity_id
_entity_poly.type
_entity_poly.pdbx_seq_one_letter_code
_entity_poly.pdbx_strand_id
1 'polypeptide(L)' 'MKKYYIYKHTNKINGKVYIGQTYQNPHRRWGNGLSQYRHNEHFIASIKKYGWNNFEHEILLSNLTEEEMKF' A
#
# COMPACT_ATOMS: atom_id res chain seq x y z
N MET A 1 -9.00 2.15 -20.58
CA MET A 1 -8.23 0.98 -20.12
C MET A 1 -7.63 1.28 -18.75
N LYS A 2 -7.79 0.36 -17.82
CA LYS A 2 -7.25 0.54 -16.46
C LYS A 2 -5.74 0.41 -16.45
N LYS A 3 -5.10 1.29 -15.72
CA LYS A 3 -3.67 1.22 -15.47
C LYS A 3 -3.46 0.92 -13.99
N TYR A 4 -2.50 0.05 -13.70
CA TYR A 4 -2.26 -0.43 -12.35
C TYR A 4 -0.97 0.11 -11.80
N TYR A 5 -0.90 0.14 -10.48
CA TYR A 5 0.27 0.57 -9.72
C TYR A 5 0.63 -0.52 -8.73
N ILE A 6 1.93 -0.70 -8.49
CA ILE A 6 2.41 -1.50 -7.37
C ILE A 6 3.08 -0.55 -6.40
N TYR A 7 2.69 -0.64 -5.13
CA TYR A 7 3.19 0.26 -4.09
C TYR A 7 3.69 -0.54 -2.90
N LYS A 8 4.45 0.14 -2.05
CA LYS A 8 5.04 -0.46 -0.86
C LYS A 8 4.89 0.48 0.32
N HIS A 9 4.51 -0.07 1.46
CA HIS A 9 4.55 0.60 2.75
C HIS A 9 5.59 -0.10 3.60
N THR A 10 6.55 0.64 4.12
CA THR A 10 7.61 0.08 4.95
C THR A 10 7.50 0.67 6.34
N ASN A 11 7.40 -0.19 7.36
CA ASN A 11 7.43 0.23 8.75
C ASN A 11 8.87 0.61 9.09
N LYS A 12 9.09 1.88 9.39
CA LYS A 12 10.43 2.40 9.68
C LYS A 12 11.01 1.89 10.99
N ILE A 13 10.16 1.38 11.87
CA ILE A 13 10.58 0.93 13.19
C ILE A 13 11.08 -0.50 13.16
N ASN A 14 10.37 -1.40 12.47
CA ASN A 14 10.73 -2.82 12.44
C ASN A 14 11.15 -3.33 11.05
N GLY A 15 11.08 -2.50 10.02
CA GLY A 15 11.49 -2.88 8.67
C GLY A 15 10.53 -3.77 7.91
N LYS A 16 9.40 -4.11 8.49
CA LYS A 16 8.42 -4.95 7.78
C LYS A 16 7.75 -4.20 6.66
N VAL A 17 7.42 -4.92 5.60
CA VAL A 17 6.96 -4.35 4.34
C VAL A 17 5.60 -4.91 3.97
N TYR A 18 4.73 -4.05 3.49
CA TYR A 18 3.46 -4.41 2.88
C TYR A 18 3.49 -3.96 1.42
N ILE A 19 3.26 -4.90 0.50
CA ILE A 19 3.22 -4.61 -0.93
C ILE A 19 1.80 -4.82 -1.43
N GLY A 20 1.27 -3.84 -2.15
CA GLY A 20 -0.08 -3.91 -2.67
C GLY A 20 -0.17 -3.44 -4.11
N GLN A 21 -1.34 -3.63 -4.68
CA GLN A 21 -1.62 -3.20 -6.04
C GLN A 21 -2.97 -2.50 -6.09
N THR A 22 -3.10 -1.55 -7.01
CA THR A 22 -4.34 -0.81 -7.18
C THR A 22 -4.42 -0.25 -8.59
N TYR A 23 -5.65 -0.06 -9.10
CA TYR A 23 -5.87 0.69 -10.33
C TYR A 23 -6.25 2.15 -10.03
N GLN A 24 -6.39 2.50 -8.77
CA GLN A 24 -6.65 3.88 -8.34
C GLN A 24 -5.33 4.61 -8.16
N ASN A 25 -5.40 5.94 -8.07
CA ASN A 25 -4.24 6.72 -7.65
C ASN A 25 -3.77 6.18 -6.30
N PRO A 26 -2.48 5.78 -6.15
CA PRO A 26 -2.02 5.17 -4.90
C PRO A 26 -2.23 6.04 -3.67
N HIS A 27 -2.03 7.35 -3.77
CA HIS A 27 -2.26 8.25 -2.63
C HIS A 27 -3.72 8.20 -2.18
N ARG A 28 -4.63 8.06 -3.11
CA ARG A 28 -6.05 7.94 -2.80
C ARG A 28 -6.38 6.57 -2.22
N ARG A 29 -5.72 5.51 -2.73
CA ARG A 29 -5.94 4.14 -2.28
C ARG A 29 -5.51 3.95 -0.84
N TRP A 30 -4.36 4.46 -0.47
CA TRP A 30 -3.87 4.24 0.89
C TRP A 30 -4.34 5.31 1.89
N GLY A 31 -4.69 6.53 1.45
CA GLY A 31 -5.25 7.58 2.32
C GLY A 31 -4.44 7.78 3.59
N ASN A 32 -5.11 7.66 4.75
CA ASN A 32 -4.45 7.71 6.06
C ASN A 32 -4.15 6.31 6.62
N GLY A 33 -4.38 5.29 5.84
CA GLY A 33 -4.09 3.89 6.18
C GLY A 33 -5.20 3.17 6.94
N LEU A 34 -5.84 3.81 7.88
CA LEU A 34 -6.77 3.11 8.78
C LEU A 34 -8.04 2.61 8.09
N SER A 35 -8.78 3.51 7.47
CA SER A 35 -10.03 3.13 6.82
C SER A 35 -9.80 2.36 5.54
N GLN A 36 -8.67 2.58 4.88
CA GLN A 36 -8.37 1.97 3.60
C GLN A 36 -7.97 0.49 3.72
N TYR A 37 -7.47 0.09 4.87
CA TYR A 37 -6.99 -1.28 5.09
C TYR A 37 -7.76 -2.02 6.18
N ARG A 38 -8.98 -1.60 6.45
CA ARG A 38 -9.79 -2.17 7.53
C ARG A 38 -10.04 -3.68 7.42
N HIS A 39 -9.90 -4.24 6.23
CA HIS A 39 -10.07 -5.68 6.03
C HIS A 39 -8.78 -6.47 6.19
N ASN A 40 -7.67 -5.78 6.44
CA ASN A 40 -6.39 -6.42 6.69
C ASN A 40 -6.02 -6.23 8.15
N GLU A 41 -6.42 -7.18 8.98
CA GLU A 41 -6.28 -7.08 10.44
C GLU A 41 -4.84 -6.91 10.89
N HIS A 42 -3.92 -7.63 10.28
CA HIS A 42 -2.50 -7.53 10.65
C HIS A 42 -1.94 -6.17 10.33
N PHE A 43 -2.25 -5.66 9.16
CA PHE A 43 -1.73 -4.36 8.75
C PHE A 43 -2.36 -3.22 9.57
N ILE A 44 -3.67 -3.29 9.82
CA ILE A 44 -4.36 -2.31 10.66
C ILE A 44 -3.76 -2.30 12.07
N ALA A 45 -3.50 -3.46 12.65
CA ALA A 45 -2.89 -3.55 13.97
C ALA A 45 -1.51 -2.88 13.98
N SER A 46 -0.73 -3.09 12.94
CA SER A 46 0.58 -2.46 12.79
C SER A 46 0.46 -0.93 12.68
N ILE A 47 -0.49 -0.45 11.89
CA ILE A 47 -0.73 0.99 11.75
C ILE A 47 -1.14 1.61 13.08
N LYS A 48 -2.02 0.94 13.82
CA LYS A 48 -2.46 1.43 15.14
C LYS A 48 -1.34 1.43 16.15
N LYS A 49 -0.47 0.42 16.11
CA LYS A 49 0.64 0.30 17.06
C LYS A 49 1.75 1.30 16.79
N TYR A 50 2.13 1.48 15.52
CA TYR A 50 3.29 2.26 15.15
C TYR A 50 2.97 3.65 14.61
N GLY A 51 1.75 3.87 14.15
CA GLY A 51 1.33 5.12 13.54
C GLY A 51 1.63 5.18 12.04
N TRP A 52 0.69 5.72 11.29
CA TRP A 52 0.84 5.84 9.83
C TRP A 52 2.09 6.64 9.44
N ASN A 53 2.44 7.64 10.26
CA ASN A 53 3.60 8.49 10.01
C ASN A 53 4.94 7.76 10.14
N ASN A 54 4.94 6.58 10.75
CA ASN A 54 6.14 5.77 10.87
C ASN A 54 6.27 4.75 9.73
N PHE A 55 5.44 4.89 8.70
CA PHE A 55 5.54 4.08 7.48
C PHE A 55 6.05 4.96 6.35
N GLU A 56 6.94 4.41 5.55
CA GLU A 56 7.32 5.00 4.28
C GLU A 56 6.39 4.47 3.21
N HIS A 57 6.02 5.34 2.27
CA HIS A 57 5.09 5.01 1.20
C HIS A 57 5.77 5.28 -0.13
N GLU A 58 5.85 4.27 -0.98
CA GLU A 58 6.47 4.48 -2.28
C GLU A 58 5.72 3.72 -3.37
N ILE A 59 5.76 4.27 -4.57
CA ILE A 59 5.20 3.63 -5.75
C ILE A 59 6.36 2.94 -6.45
N LEU A 60 6.30 1.61 -6.53
CA LEU A 60 7.35 0.81 -7.13
C LEU A 60 7.23 0.78 -8.65
N LEU A 61 6.02 0.58 -9.15
CA LEU A 61 5.74 0.50 -10.57
C LEU A 61 4.43 1.22 -10.86
N SER A 62 4.34 1.82 -12.05
CA SER A 62 3.14 2.55 -12.46
C SER A 62 2.81 2.23 -13.93
N ASN A 63 1.58 2.58 -14.32
CA ASN A 63 1.09 2.41 -15.69
C ASN A 63 1.15 0.97 -16.20
N LEU A 64 0.97 0.01 -15.31
CA LEU A 64 0.98 -1.40 -15.68
C LEU A 64 -0.36 -1.81 -16.30
N THR A 65 -0.30 -2.65 -17.33
CA THR A 65 -1.50 -3.28 -17.85
C THR A 65 -1.93 -4.41 -16.93
N GLU A 66 -3.17 -4.88 -17.10
CA GLU A 66 -3.66 -6.00 -16.32
C GLU A 66 -2.79 -7.24 -16.50
N GLU A 67 -2.31 -7.47 -17.71
CA GLU A 67 -1.42 -8.61 -17.98
C GLU A 67 -0.10 -8.49 -17.24
N GLU A 68 0.47 -7.30 -17.19
CA GLU A 68 1.72 -7.08 -16.47
C GLU A 68 1.56 -7.26 -14.96
N MET A 69 0.36 -7.11 -14.45
CA MET A 69 0.07 -7.31 -13.04
C MET A 69 -0.04 -8.78 -12.64
N LYS A 70 -0.29 -9.65 -13.62
CA LYS A 70 -0.44 -11.09 -13.37
C LYS A 70 0.91 -11.77 -13.41
N PHE A 71 1.41 -12.17 -12.27
CA PHE A 71 2.62 -13.00 -12.17
C PHE A 71 2.57 -13.88 -10.94
#